data_460067453d4e589e10243fcd203f77a9
#
_entry.id   460067453d4e589e10243fcd203f77a9
#
_cell.length_a   1.000
_cell.length_b   1.000
_cell.length_c   1.000
_cell.angle_alpha   90.00
_cell.angle_beta   90.00
_cell.angle_gamma   90.00
#
_symmetry.space_group_name_H-M   'P 1'
#
loop_
_entity.id
_entity.type
_entity.pdbx_description
1 polymer ?
#
loop_
_entity_poly.entity_id
_entity_poly.type
_entity_poly.pdbx_seq_one_letter_code
_entity_poly.pdbx_strand_id
1 'polypeptide(L)'
;MKDTELTLAEAFGQAEFIIGGHGSRKVKVLQEVLAHVDGEQYSDHYGNGEIIDQFQQQMADVLGKEAAVFFPSGTMAQQIALRIWCDRKGIKRVAYHPLSHLEIHEEDGLKELHQIESILLADEDRLIRLEDVEGIDEGISCLLLELPQREIGGQLPAYEELEAISSYCRERGIKLHLDGARLFEITPYYQKTAAEICSLFDSVYVSFYKGIGGIAGAILAGDSDVMQESKIWKRRHGGDLIGLYPYILSSQYYFNERIGKMGLYYEQAKELASLLNACHGIRTLPEVPVSNMFHVHIPLAQAEVERILVSMAQQFGIGITSYLQQSSAHSCAFELSTGDRYQNVPKDKLHLALDWLDEELRKQVN
;
A
#
# COMPACT_ATOMS: atom_id res chain seq x y z
N MET A 1 2.59 35.73 -26.04
CA MET A 1 2.88 34.42 -25.48
C MET A 1 1.59 34.01 -24.75
N LYS A 2 0.95 32.93 -25.13
CA LYS A 2 -0.17 32.39 -24.33
C LYS A 2 0.45 31.99 -23.00
N ASP A 3 0.04 32.57 -21.88
CA ASP A 3 0.30 32.06 -20.58
C ASP A 3 -0.31 30.62 -20.54
N THR A 4 0.57 29.65 -20.67
CA THR A 4 0.13 28.25 -20.53
C THR A 4 -0.13 28.09 -19.04
N GLU A 5 -1.40 28.00 -18.63
CA GLU A 5 -1.76 27.68 -17.25
C GLU A 5 -1.05 26.37 -16.86
N LEU A 6 -0.39 26.37 -15.69
CA LEU A 6 0.28 25.18 -15.18
C LEU A 6 -0.77 24.08 -14.92
N THR A 7 -0.45 22.87 -15.29
CA THR A 7 -1.21 21.70 -14.85
C THR A 7 -1.01 21.47 -13.35
N LEU A 8 -1.94 20.75 -12.72
CA LEU A 8 -1.82 20.39 -11.29
C LEU A 8 -0.51 19.63 -11.00
N ALA A 9 -0.11 18.71 -11.88
CA ALA A 9 1.13 17.96 -11.73
C ALA A 9 2.39 18.85 -11.81
N GLU A 10 2.39 19.86 -12.69
CA GLU A 10 3.49 20.82 -12.80
C GLU A 10 3.54 21.75 -11.58
N ALA A 11 2.41 22.28 -11.13
CA ALA A 11 2.33 23.11 -9.93
C ALA A 11 2.78 22.36 -8.68
N PHE A 12 2.32 21.11 -8.52
CA PHE A 12 2.75 20.22 -7.46
C PHE A 12 4.26 19.96 -7.51
N GLY A 13 4.81 19.70 -8.70
CA GLY A 13 6.25 19.45 -8.89
C GLY A 13 7.14 20.66 -8.60
N GLN A 14 6.60 21.89 -8.72
CA GLN A 14 7.29 23.16 -8.45
C GLN A 14 7.07 23.66 -7.02
N ALA A 15 6.15 23.08 -6.26
CA ALA A 15 5.89 23.48 -4.89
C ALA A 15 7.13 23.31 -4.01
N GLU A 16 7.38 24.28 -3.14
CA GLU A 16 8.50 24.28 -2.19
C GLU A 16 8.34 23.14 -1.16
N PHE A 17 7.09 22.94 -0.69
CA PHE A 17 6.72 21.92 0.27
C PHE A 17 5.64 21.01 -0.31
N ILE A 18 5.88 19.72 -0.28
CA ILE A 18 4.92 18.70 -0.66
C ILE A 18 4.55 17.94 0.60
N ILE A 19 3.24 17.86 0.89
CA ILE A 19 2.77 17.28 2.16
C ILE A 19 2.78 15.75 2.18
N GLY A 20 2.73 15.08 1.03
CA GLY A 20 2.62 13.63 0.95
C GLY A 20 3.94 12.92 0.66
N GLY A 21 4.04 11.67 1.14
CA GLY A 21 5.10 10.72 0.81
C GLY A 21 6.49 11.04 1.37
N HIS A 22 7.49 10.36 0.80
CA HIS A 22 8.88 10.44 1.28
C HIS A 22 9.82 11.29 0.40
N GLY A 23 9.43 11.58 -0.79
CA GLY A 23 10.27 12.28 -1.74
C GLY A 23 9.90 11.96 -3.20
N SER A 24 10.53 12.65 -4.15
CA SER A 24 10.36 12.33 -5.56
C SER A 24 11.10 11.02 -5.89
N ARG A 25 10.44 10.13 -6.65
CA ARG A 25 11.03 8.86 -7.13
C ARG A 25 12.03 9.11 -8.27
N LYS A 26 13.06 9.90 -8.00
CA LYS A 26 14.15 10.16 -8.95
C LYS A 26 15.25 9.10 -8.80
N VAL A 27 16.07 8.95 -9.83
CA VAL A 27 17.26 8.06 -9.81
C VAL A 27 18.17 8.31 -8.59
N LYS A 28 18.16 9.53 -8.04
CA LYS A 28 18.87 9.90 -6.82
C LYS A 28 18.56 8.99 -5.63
N VAL A 29 17.36 8.45 -5.54
CA VAL A 29 16.97 7.48 -4.49
C VAL A 29 17.91 6.27 -4.47
N LEU A 30 18.26 5.73 -5.64
CA LEU A 30 19.22 4.61 -5.72
C LEU A 30 20.66 5.05 -5.44
N GLN A 31 21.05 6.26 -5.86
CA GLN A 31 22.38 6.81 -5.56
C GLN A 31 22.58 6.96 -4.05
N GLU A 32 21.55 7.41 -3.33
CA GLU A 32 21.56 7.53 -1.87
C GLU A 32 21.78 6.17 -1.21
N VAL A 33 21.05 5.14 -1.63
CA VAL A 33 21.24 3.76 -1.13
C VAL A 33 22.67 3.29 -1.35
N LEU A 34 23.18 3.42 -2.58
CA LEU A 34 24.52 2.93 -2.94
C LEU A 34 25.65 3.67 -2.20
N ALA A 35 25.44 4.89 -1.74
CA ALA A 35 26.41 5.62 -0.92
C ALA A 35 26.61 5.02 0.48
N HIS A 36 25.68 4.15 0.94
CA HIS A 36 25.72 3.52 2.27
C HIS A 36 26.03 2.01 2.20
N VAL A 37 26.37 1.49 1.04
CA VAL A 37 26.66 0.07 0.82
C VAL A 37 28.15 -0.14 0.63
N ASP A 38 28.67 -1.22 1.19
CA ASP A 38 30.03 -1.67 0.88
C ASP A 38 30.10 -2.17 -0.57
N GLY A 39 30.87 -1.47 -1.40
CA GLY A 39 31.02 -1.78 -2.81
C GLY A 39 31.71 -3.12 -3.11
N GLU A 40 32.38 -3.72 -2.11
CA GLU A 40 33.01 -5.04 -2.22
C GLU A 40 32.06 -6.21 -1.88
N GLN A 41 30.83 -5.92 -1.44
CA GLN A 41 29.82 -6.94 -1.17
C GLN A 41 29.42 -7.66 -2.47
N TYR A 42 29.42 -8.99 -2.46
CA TYR A 42 28.96 -9.77 -3.61
C TYR A 42 27.45 -9.61 -3.85
N SER A 43 27.08 -9.46 -5.12
CA SER A 43 25.66 -9.48 -5.53
C SER A 43 25.07 -10.89 -5.39
N ASP A 44 23.73 -10.96 -5.36
CA ASP A 44 23.03 -12.23 -5.57
C ASP A 44 23.17 -12.70 -7.03
N HIS A 45 22.96 -13.99 -7.24
CA HIS A 45 23.01 -14.62 -8.55
C HIS A 45 21.80 -15.56 -8.72
N TYR A 46 20.85 -15.18 -9.56
CA TYR A 46 19.59 -15.92 -9.78
C TYR A 46 18.89 -16.30 -8.46
N GLY A 47 18.72 -15.31 -7.59
CA GLY A 47 18.00 -15.47 -6.31
C GLY A 47 18.78 -16.25 -5.24
N ASN A 48 20.09 -16.38 -5.36
CA ASN A 48 20.96 -17.02 -4.37
C ASN A 48 22.12 -16.08 -4.01
N GLY A 49 22.54 -16.09 -2.77
CA GLY A 49 23.67 -15.30 -2.29
C GLY A 49 23.39 -14.67 -0.94
N GLU A 50 24.46 -14.29 -0.24
CA GLU A 50 24.37 -13.81 1.15
C GLU A 50 23.46 -12.60 1.28
N ILE A 51 23.53 -11.64 0.36
CA ILE A 51 22.75 -10.41 0.37
C ILE A 51 21.22 -10.65 0.36
N ILE A 52 20.76 -11.60 -0.46
CA ILE A 52 19.33 -11.93 -0.52
C ILE A 52 18.93 -12.81 0.66
N ASP A 53 19.79 -13.76 1.06
CA ASP A 53 19.46 -14.68 2.15
C ASP A 53 19.37 -13.97 3.49
N GLN A 54 20.27 -13.02 3.77
CA GLN A 54 20.21 -12.19 4.98
C GLN A 54 18.93 -11.34 5.02
N PHE A 55 18.55 -10.70 3.92
CA PHE A 55 17.35 -9.89 3.89
C PHE A 55 16.07 -10.73 4.00
N GLN A 56 16.03 -11.90 3.35
CA GLN A 56 14.93 -12.85 3.50
C GLN A 56 14.79 -13.33 4.95
N GLN A 57 15.90 -13.65 5.62
CA GLN A 57 15.87 -14.05 7.02
C GLN A 57 15.40 -12.90 7.92
N GLN A 58 15.92 -11.68 7.73
CA GLN A 58 15.47 -10.50 8.47
C GLN A 58 13.95 -10.32 8.34
N MET A 59 13.41 -10.49 7.14
CA MET A 59 11.97 -10.33 6.92
C MET A 59 11.16 -11.48 7.52
N ALA A 60 11.64 -12.71 7.47
CA ALA A 60 11.00 -13.84 8.14
C ALA A 60 10.88 -13.57 9.66
N ASP A 61 11.97 -13.11 10.28
CA ASP A 61 12.00 -12.77 11.71
C ASP A 61 11.04 -11.63 12.06
N VAL A 62 11.04 -10.56 11.26
CA VAL A 62 10.15 -9.39 11.46
C VAL A 62 8.67 -9.77 11.33
N LEU A 63 8.35 -10.66 10.41
CA LEU A 63 6.98 -11.11 10.16
C LEU A 63 6.56 -12.31 11.02
N GLY A 64 7.48 -12.87 11.81
CA GLY A 64 7.21 -14.03 12.65
C GLY A 64 6.85 -15.28 11.83
N LYS A 65 7.47 -15.46 10.65
CA LYS A 65 7.24 -16.59 9.75
C LYS A 65 8.49 -17.46 9.67
N GLU A 66 8.30 -18.75 9.32
CA GLU A 66 9.42 -19.70 9.21
C GLU A 66 10.41 -19.33 8.11
N ALA A 67 9.92 -18.77 7.01
CA ALA A 67 10.75 -18.38 5.88
C ALA A 67 10.11 -17.24 5.09
N ALA A 68 10.96 -16.54 4.32
CA ALA A 68 10.54 -15.52 3.38
C ALA A 68 11.31 -15.63 2.07
N VAL A 69 10.69 -15.18 0.98
CA VAL A 69 11.30 -15.14 -0.36
C VAL A 69 11.10 -13.76 -0.97
N PHE A 70 12.18 -13.19 -1.48
CA PHE A 70 12.16 -11.90 -2.15
C PHE A 70 11.70 -12.05 -3.61
N PHE A 71 10.80 -11.18 -4.04
CA PHE A 71 10.24 -11.10 -5.39
C PHE A 71 10.48 -9.74 -6.02
N PRO A 72 10.63 -9.64 -7.36
CA PRO A 72 10.77 -8.36 -8.04
C PRO A 72 9.47 -7.54 -8.04
N SER A 73 8.30 -8.20 -7.91
CA SER A 73 6.98 -7.52 -7.86
C SER A 73 6.02 -8.21 -6.90
N GLY A 74 5.09 -7.43 -6.34
CA GLY A 74 4.01 -7.93 -5.50
C GLY A 74 3.00 -8.77 -6.26
N THR A 75 2.63 -8.36 -7.47
CA THR A 75 1.74 -9.10 -8.38
C THR A 75 2.20 -10.55 -8.54
N MET A 76 3.50 -10.76 -8.83
CA MET A 76 4.06 -12.09 -8.95
C MET A 76 3.98 -12.88 -7.63
N ALA A 77 4.30 -12.25 -6.52
CA ALA A 77 4.32 -12.90 -5.20
C ALA A 77 2.93 -13.37 -4.79
N GLN A 78 1.92 -12.53 -4.93
CA GLN A 78 0.54 -12.84 -4.56
C GLN A 78 -0.08 -13.92 -5.43
N GLN A 79 0.04 -13.80 -6.76
CA GLN A 79 -0.47 -14.81 -7.68
C GLN A 79 0.16 -16.18 -7.43
N ILE A 80 1.46 -16.23 -7.12
CA ILE A 80 2.16 -17.46 -6.78
C ILE A 80 1.66 -18.04 -5.45
N ALA A 81 1.44 -17.22 -4.42
CA ALA A 81 0.91 -17.69 -3.14
C ALA A 81 -0.46 -18.35 -3.32
N LEU A 82 -1.39 -17.68 -3.99
CA LEU A 82 -2.71 -18.20 -4.25
C LEU A 82 -2.68 -19.45 -5.14
N ARG A 83 -1.78 -19.49 -6.13
CA ARG A 83 -1.58 -20.67 -6.96
C ARG A 83 -1.13 -21.88 -6.14
N ILE A 84 -0.19 -21.72 -5.21
CA ILE A 84 0.29 -22.82 -4.36
C ILE A 84 -0.83 -23.34 -3.47
N TRP A 85 -1.62 -22.46 -2.86
CA TRP A 85 -2.76 -22.86 -2.04
C TRP A 85 -3.82 -23.61 -2.84
N CYS A 86 -4.09 -23.18 -4.06
CA CYS A 86 -5.01 -23.88 -4.97
C CYS A 86 -4.49 -25.27 -5.36
N ASP A 87 -3.21 -25.39 -5.72
CA ASP A 87 -2.61 -26.66 -6.11
C ASP A 87 -2.60 -27.66 -4.94
N ARG A 88 -2.28 -27.21 -3.73
CA ARG A 88 -2.26 -28.04 -2.52
C ARG A 88 -3.64 -28.54 -2.12
N LYS A 89 -4.67 -27.72 -2.26
CA LYS A 89 -6.06 -28.13 -1.92
C LYS A 89 -6.76 -28.85 -3.07
N GLY A 90 -6.27 -28.70 -4.31
CA GLY A 90 -6.91 -29.25 -5.50
C GLY A 90 -8.19 -28.50 -5.93
N ILE A 91 -8.38 -27.28 -5.43
CA ILE A 91 -9.52 -26.39 -5.77
C ILE A 91 -8.96 -25.12 -6.34
N LYS A 92 -9.27 -24.83 -7.62
CA LYS A 92 -8.80 -23.60 -8.30
C LYS A 92 -9.76 -22.44 -8.11
N ARG A 93 -10.01 -22.10 -6.84
CA ARG A 93 -10.92 -21.03 -6.47
C ARG A 93 -10.42 -20.32 -5.22
N VAL A 94 -10.43 -18.99 -5.25
CA VAL A 94 -10.03 -18.09 -4.14
C VAL A 94 -11.12 -17.05 -3.93
N ALA A 95 -11.13 -16.43 -2.75
CA ALA A 95 -12.07 -15.35 -2.45
C ALA A 95 -11.32 -14.09 -2.01
N TYR A 96 -11.83 -12.92 -2.39
CA TYR A 96 -11.33 -11.61 -1.99
C TYR A 96 -12.33 -10.50 -2.26
N HIS A 97 -12.00 -9.29 -1.82
CA HIS A 97 -12.83 -8.10 -2.02
C HIS A 97 -12.90 -7.69 -3.51
N PRO A 98 -14.06 -7.22 -4.04
CA PRO A 98 -14.19 -6.81 -5.45
C PRO A 98 -13.23 -5.68 -5.85
N LEU A 99 -12.79 -4.85 -4.91
CA LEU A 99 -11.76 -3.82 -5.14
C LEU A 99 -10.37 -4.27 -4.66
N SER A 100 -10.08 -5.57 -4.58
CA SER A 100 -8.73 -6.09 -4.37
C SER A 100 -7.82 -5.68 -5.52
N HIS A 101 -6.53 -5.41 -5.20
CA HIS A 101 -5.53 -5.13 -6.22
C HIS A 101 -5.45 -6.19 -7.30
N LEU A 102 -5.65 -7.47 -6.95
CA LEU A 102 -5.68 -8.60 -7.87
C LEU A 102 -6.79 -8.50 -8.92
N GLU A 103 -7.96 -7.96 -8.53
CA GLU A 103 -9.11 -7.84 -9.41
C GLU A 103 -8.99 -6.65 -10.36
N ILE A 104 -8.59 -5.48 -9.83
CA ILE A 104 -8.71 -4.23 -10.58
C ILE A 104 -7.42 -3.70 -11.19
N HIS A 105 -6.24 -4.26 -10.82
CA HIS A 105 -4.93 -3.75 -11.24
C HIS A 105 -4.00 -4.81 -11.85
N GLU A 106 -4.41 -6.08 -11.95
CA GLU A 106 -3.54 -7.16 -12.41
C GLU A 106 -3.99 -7.83 -13.71
N GLU A 107 -4.87 -7.18 -14.47
CA GLU A 107 -5.30 -7.61 -15.80
C GLU A 107 -5.72 -9.11 -15.85
N ASP A 108 -6.59 -9.51 -14.92
CA ASP A 108 -7.06 -10.90 -14.78
C ASP A 108 -5.94 -11.95 -14.58
N GLY A 109 -4.81 -11.56 -14.04
CA GLY A 109 -3.61 -12.40 -13.97
C GLY A 109 -3.82 -13.76 -13.32
N LEU A 110 -4.64 -13.87 -12.27
CA LEU A 110 -4.99 -15.14 -11.65
C LEU A 110 -5.73 -16.08 -12.63
N LYS A 111 -6.67 -15.55 -13.36
CA LYS A 111 -7.48 -16.30 -14.33
C LYS A 111 -6.64 -16.69 -15.56
N GLU A 112 -5.97 -15.72 -16.16
CA GLU A 112 -5.27 -15.91 -17.43
C GLU A 112 -3.99 -16.76 -17.28
N LEU A 113 -3.20 -16.56 -16.23
CA LEU A 113 -1.95 -17.30 -16.01
C LEU A 113 -2.13 -18.59 -15.22
N HIS A 114 -3.10 -18.63 -14.28
CA HIS A 114 -3.23 -19.72 -13.34
C HIS A 114 -4.54 -20.51 -13.45
N GLN A 115 -5.50 -20.01 -14.23
CA GLN A 115 -6.86 -20.60 -14.37
C GLN A 115 -7.54 -20.73 -12.99
N ILE A 116 -7.36 -19.73 -12.14
CA ILE A 116 -7.98 -19.64 -10.83
C ILE A 116 -9.20 -18.75 -10.94
N GLU A 117 -10.33 -19.22 -10.44
CA GLU A 117 -11.58 -18.49 -10.33
C GLU A 117 -11.60 -17.66 -9.05
N SER A 118 -12.10 -16.43 -9.13
CA SER A 118 -12.29 -15.55 -7.99
C SER A 118 -13.75 -15.49 -7.58
N ILE A 119 -14.00 -15.56 -6.25
CA ILE A 119 -15.28 -15.25 -5.63
C ILE A 119 -15.12 -13.88 -4.95
N LEU A 120 -15.92 -12.92 -5.41
CA LEU A 120 -15.89 -11.56 -4.86
C LEU A 120 -16.80 -11.50 -3.62
N LEU A 121 -16.24 -11.04 -2.50
CA LEU A 121 -16.93 -10.97 -1.22
C LEU A 121 -17.14 -9.52 -0.79
N ALA A 122 -18.27 -9.27 -0.18
CA ALA A 122 -18.75 -7.95 0.25
C ALA A 122 -19.17 -7.04 -0.91
N ASP A 123 -19.80 -5.92 -0.54
CA ASP A 123 -20.07 -4.82 -1.46
C ASP A 123 -18.82 -3.95 -1.61
N GLU A 124 -18.69 -3.21 -2.70
CA GLU A 124 -17.50 -2.42 -3.03
C GLU A 124 -17.18 -1.32 -2.01
N ASP A 125 -18.16 -0.87 -1.23
CA ASP A 125 -18.03 0.26 -0.30
C ASP A 125 -17.75 -0.13 1.16
N ARG A 126 -17.63 -1.42 1.46
CA ARG A 126 -17.42 -1.93 2.81
C ARG A 126 -16.38 -3.05 2.89
N LEU A 127 -15.82 -3.24 4.06
CA LEU A 127 -14.90 -4.33 4.35
C LEU A 127 -15.58 -5.70 4.31
N ILE A 128 -14.80 -6.75 4.01
CA ILE A 128 -15.20 -8.15 4.22
C ILE A 128 -15.39 -8.40 5.72
N ARG A 129 -16.49 -9.07 6.08
CA ARG A 129 -16.84 -9.49 7.43
C ARG A 129 -16.87 -11.01 7.51
N LEU A 130 -16.89 -11.54 8.73
CA LEU A 130 -17.03 -12.98 8.95
C LEU A 130 -18.27 -13.54 8.27
N GLU A 131 -19.40 -12.82 8.33
CA GLU A 131 -20.66 -13.20 7.69
C GLU A 131 -20.53 -13.44 6.19
N ASP A 132 -19.72 -12.64 5.49
CA ASP A 132 -19.45 -12.81 4.06
C ASP A 132 -18.68 -14.10 3.80
N VAL A 133 -17.73 -14.43 4.67
CA VAL A 133 -16.93 -15.67 4.57
C VAL A 133 -17.77 -16.90 4.90
N GLU A 134 -18.65 -16.80 5.89
CA GLU A 134 -19.61 -17.86 6.26
C GLU A 134 -20.62 -18.14 5.15
N GLY A 135 -20.97 -17.11 4.37
CA GLY A 135 -21.90 -17.20 3.24
C GLY A 135 -21.34 -17.86 1.99
N ILE A 136 -20.07 -18.31 1.97
CA ILE A 136 -19.49 -18.98 0.81
C ILE A 136 -20.04 -20.39 0.68
N ASP A 137 -20.93 -20.60 -0.26
CA ASP A 137 -21.56 -21.90 -0.55
C ASP A 137 -20.61 -22.89 -1.22
N GLU A 138 -19.64 -22.40 -1.98
CA GLU A 138 -18.70 -23.20 -2.76
C GLU A 138 -17.33 -23.29 -2.07
N GLY A 139 -16.68 -24.45 -2.14
CA GLY A 139 -15.35 -24.61 -1.54
C GLY A 139 -14.29 -23.71 -2.20
N ILE A 140 -13.53 -23.00 -1.36
CA ILE A 140 -12.37 -22.19 -1.78
C ILE A 140 -11.07 -22.73 -1.18
N SER A 141 -9.96 -22.46 -1.84
CA SER A 141 -8.63 -22.82 -1.34
C SER A 141 -8.08 -21.78 -0.40
N CYS A 142 -8.29 -20.54 -0.72
CA CYS A 142 -7.71 -19.42 0.01
C CYS A 142 -8.66 -18.23 0.03
N LEU A 143 -8.72 -17.55 1.15
CA LEU A 143 -9.26 -16.19 1.30
C LEU A 143 -8.07 -15.22 1.34
N LEU A 144 -8.16 -14.13 0.57
CA LEU A 144 -7.21 -13.02 0.65
C LEU A 144 -7.89 -11.83 1.33
N LEU A 145 -7.22 -11.25 2.31
CA LEU A 145 -7.59 -9.97 2.91
C LEU A 145 -6.50 -8.94 2.61
N GLU A 146 -6.90 -7.79 2.08
CA GLU A 146 -6.02 -6.63 1.87
C GLU A 146 -6.10 -5.71 3.09
N LEU A 147 -4.97 -5.49 3.77
CA LEU A 147 -4.89 -4.65 4.96
C LEU A 147 -3.81 -3.55 4.81
N PRO A 148 -4.25 -2.28 4.81
CA PRO A 148 -5.62 -1.78 4.77
C PRO A 148 -6.24 -1.96 3.37
N GLN A 149 -7.59 -2.01 3.28
CA GLN A 149 -8.31 -2.06 2.00
C GLN A 149 -8.21 -0.69 1.33
N ARG A 150 -7.31 -0.57 0.36
CA ARG A 150 -6.88 0.72 -0.21
C ARG A 150 -8.02 1.49 -0.87
N GLU A 151 -8.77 0.84 -1.75
CA GLU A 151 -9.72 1.51 -2.65
C GLU A 151 -10.95 2.08 -1.93
N ILE A 152 -11.20 1.67 -0.70
CA ILE A 152 -12.23 2.25 0.16
C ILE A 152 -11.63 3.18 1.25
N GLY A 153 -10.54 3.88 0.90
CA GLY A 153 -9.91 4.87 1.79
C GLY A 153 -8.89 4.29 2.77
N GLY A 154 -8.46 3.05 2.57
CA GLY A 154 -7.50 2.42 3.48
C GLY A 154 -8.12 2.00 4.82
N GLN A 155 -9.38 1.57 4.80
CA GLN A 155 -10.08 1.11 5.99
C GLN A 155 -9.51 -0.22 6.49
N LEU A 156 -9.69 -0.46 7.79
CA LEU A 156 -9.29 -1.68 8.50
C LEU A 156 -10.48 -2.24 9.30
N PRO A 157 -10.67 -3.56 9.34
CA PRO A 157 -11.59 -4.19 10.26
C PRO A 157 -11.08 -4.08 11.71
N ALA A 158 -11.95 -4.29 12.68
CA ALA A 158 -11.51 -4.49 14.06
C ALA A 158 -10.59 -5.72 14.15
N TYR A 159 -9.63 -5.71 15.08
CA TYR A 159 -8.68 -6.83 15.22
C TYR A 159 -9.37 -8.13 15.58
N GLU A 160 -10.41 -8.05 16.41
CA GLU A 160 -11.25 -9.18 16.80
C GLU A 160 -11.99 -9.81 15.61
N GLU A 161 -12.36 -9.01 14.62
CA GLU A 161 -12.94 -9.51 13.35
C GLU A 161 -11.92 -10.31 12.54
N LEU A 162 -10.66 -9.85 12.50
CA LEU A 162 -9.58 -10.60 11.87
C LEU A 162 -9.32 -11.94 12.58
N GLU A 163 -9.34 -11.96 13.93
CA GLU A 163 -9.21 -13.17 14.72
C GLU A 163 -10.34 -14.15 14.44
N ALA A 164 -11.58 -13.66 14.35
CA ALA A 164 -12.75 -14.47 14.06
C ALA A 164 -12.67 -15.07 12.65
N ILE A 165 -12.34 -14.28 11.63
CA ILE A 165 -12.14 -14.77 10.25
C ILE A 165 -10.99 -15.80 10.19
N SER A 166 -9.88 -15.53 10.86
CA SER A 166 -8.72 -16.44 10.90
C SER A 166 -9.12 -17.80 11.55
N SER A 167 -9.84 -17.76 12.66
CA SER A 167 -10.31 -18.98 13.35
C SER A 167 -11.25 -19.77 12.47
N TYR A 168 -12.24 -19.13 11.85
CA TYR A 168 -13.19 -19.76 10.94
C TYR A 168 -12.49 -20.42 9.74
N CYS A 169 -11.56 -19.70 9.08
CA CYS A 169 -10.80 -20.23 7.96
C CYS A 169 -9.99 -21.46 8.37
N ARG A 170 -9.34 -21.41 9.54
CA ARG A 170 -8.53 -22.51 10.06
C ARG A 170 -9.37 -23.76 10.34
N GLU A 171 -10.56 -23.61 10.96
CA GLU A 171 -11.50 -24.69 11.22
C GLU A 171 -12.03 -25.35 9.95
N ARG A 172 -12.19 -24.59 8.88
CA ARG A 172 -12.69 -25.06 7.56
C ARG A 172 -11.58 -25.48 6.60
N GLY A 173 -10.32 -25.41 7.03
CA GLY A 173 -9.18 -25.70 6.17
C GLY A 173 -9.07 -24.78 4.96
N ILE A 174 -9.56 -23.53 5.09
CA ILE A 174 -9.37 -22.45 4.13
C ILE A 174 -8.06 -21.75 4.51
N LYS A 175 -7.17 -21.56 3.55
CA LYS A 175 -5.95 -20.80 3.79
C LYS A 175 -6.23 -19.30 3.78
N LEU A 176 -5.58 -18.58 4.69
CA LEU A 176 -5.75 -17.13 4.80
C LEU A 176 -4.45 -16.45 4.34
N HIS A 177 -4.54 -15.64 3.27
CA HIS A 177 -3.44 -14.87 2.73
C HIS A 177 -3.60 -13.38 3.02
N LEU A 178 -2.54 -12.74 3.50
CA LEU A 178 -2.51 -11.30 3.71
C LEU A 178 -1.90 -10.59 2.50
N ASP A 179 -2.69 -9.76 1.82
CA ASP A 179 -2.13 -8.65 1.08
C ASP A 179 -1.74 -7.55 2.07
N GLY A 180 -0.52 -7.63 2.54
CA GLY A 180 0.09 -6.69 3.48
C GLY A 180 0.97 -5.66 2.77
N ALA A 181 0.58 -5.21 1.58
CA ALA A 181 1.35 -4.23 0.82
C ALA A 181 1.66 -2.96 1.62
N ARG A 182 0.88 -2.67 2.66
CA ARG A 182 1.07 -1.58 3.63
C ARG A 182 1.00 -2.07 5.08
N LEU A 183 1.48 -3.29 5.34
CA LEU A 183 1.42 -3.92 6.66
C LEU A 183 2.06 -3.08 7.76
N PHE A 184 3.21 -2.48 7.49
CA PHE A 184 3.95 -1.74 8.52
C PHE A 184 3.24 -0.45 8.93
N GLU A 185 2.47 0.13 8.04
CA GLU A 185 1.71 1.36 8.22
C GLU A 185 0.48 1.17 9.13
N ILE A 186 -0.01 -0.07 9.30
CA ILE A 186 -1.18 -0.37 10.16
C ILE A 186 -0.81 -0.83 11.57
N THR A 187 0.46 -1.15 11.82
CA THR A 187 0.93 -1.60 13.15
C THR A 187 0.63 -0.58 14.27
N PRO A 188 0.74 0.76 14.04
CA PRO A 188 0.42 1.73 15.08
C PRO A 188 -1.06 1.78 15.46
N TYR A 189 -1.95 1.58 14.47
CA TYR A 189 -3.40 1.57 14.70
C TYR A 189 -3.81 0.37 15.56
N TYR A 190 -3.39 -0.83 15.19
CA TYR A 190 -3.70 -2.04 15.96
C TYR A 190 -2.92 -2.14 17.28
N GLN A 191 -1.87 -1.33 17.46
CA GLN A 191 -0.94 -1.45 18.59
C GLN A 191 -0.38 -2.88 18.70
N LYS A 192 -0.08 -3.46 17.55
CA LYS A 192 0.44 -4.81 17.37
C LYS A 192 1.72 -4.77 16.55
N THR A 193 2.61 -5.71 16.82
CA THR A 193 3.77 -5.96 15.95
C THR A 193 3.33 -6.57 14.62
N ALA A 194 4.17 -6.46 13.59
CA ALA A 194 3.91 -7.13 12.32
C ALA A 194 3.77 -8.65 12.51
N ALA A 195 4.58 -9.26 13.38
CA ALA A 195 4.51 -10.70 13.68
C ALA A 195 3.16 -11.10 14.30
N GLU A 196 2.60 -10.32 15.23
CA GLU A 196 1.29 -10.59 15.81
C GLU A 196 0.18 -10.54 14.76
N ILE A 197 0.19 -9.52 13.89
CA ILE A 197 -0.79 -9.44 12.79
C ILE A 197 -0.61 -10.61 11.84
N CYS A 198 0.62 -10.89 11.41
CA CYS A 198 0.92 -11.99 10.50
C CYS A 198 0.58 -13.38 11.06
N SER A 199 0.54 -13.55 12.39
CA SER A 199 0.19 -14.84 13.03
C SER A 199 -1.23 -15.32 12.70
N LEU A 200 -2.11 -14.40 12.27
CA LEU A 200 -3.47 -14.72 11.85
C LEU A 200 -3.54 -15.34 10.45
N PHE A 201 -2.49 -15.25 9.65
CA PHE A 201 -2.44 -15.61 8.24
C PHE A 201 -1.49 -16.77 7.95
N ASP A 202 -1.82 -17.62 6.99
CA ASP A 202 -0.95 -18.74 6.55
C ASP A 202 0.20 -18.24 5.65
N SER A 203 -0.04 -17.21 4.86
CA SER A 203 0.98 -16.56 4.05
C SER A 203 0.76 -15.05 3.99
N VAL A 204 1.84 -14.31 3.83
CA VAL A 204 1.86 -12.83 3.90
C VAL A 204 2.70 -12.27 2.76
N TYR A 205 2.15 -11.31 2.05
CA TYR A 205 2.88 -10.47 1.11
C TYR A 205 3.09 -9.07 1.72
N VAL A 206 4.29 -8.51 1.55
CA VAL A 206 4.59 -7.10 1.85
C VAL A 206 5.37 -6.45 0.72
N SER A 207 5.16 -5.15 0.48
CA SER A 207 5.90 -4.39 -0.52
C SER A 207 6.87 -3.40 0.11
N PHE A 208 7.97 -3.09 -0.61
CA PHE A 208 8.97 -2.11 -0.15
C PHE A 208 8.92 -0.77 -0.90
N TYR A 209 8.10 -0.65 -1.94
CA TYR A 209 8.02 0.55 -2.78
C TYR A 209 6.81 1.46 -2.47
N LYS A 210 6.00 1.10 -1.45
CA LYS A 210 4.89 1.90 -0.93
C LYS A 210 5.36 2.72 0.28
N GLY A 211 4.82 2.55 1.46
CA GLY A 211 5.19 3.30 2.66
C GLY A 211 6.66 3.16 3.11
N ILE A 212 7.34 2.10 2.73
CA ILE A 212 8.79 1.97 2.91
C ILE A 212 9.57 2.83 1.91
N GLY A 213 9.08 2.98 0.67
CA GLY A 213 9.64 3.90 -0.32
C GLY A 213 10.91 3.43 -1.02
N GLY A 214 11.20 2.13 -1.02
CA GLY A 214 12.22 1.51 -1.87
C GLY A 214 11.88 1.61 -3.36
N ILE A 215 12.82 1.28 -4.23
CA ILE A 215 12.64 1.41 -5.68
C ILE A 215 11.72 0.33 -6.28
N ALA A 216 11.76 -0.88 -5.75
CA ALA A 216 10.95 -2.04 -6.11
C ALA A 216 11.12 -3.14 -5.06
N GLY A 217 10.46 -4.27 -5.24
CA GLY A 217 10.65 -5.46 -4.43
C GLY A 217 9.50 -5.75 -3.49
N ALA A 218 9.33 -7.03 -3.22
CA ALA A 218 8.30 -7.59 -2.37
C ALA A 218 8.85 -8.80 -1.60
N ILE A 219 8.26 -9.11 -0.47
CA ILE A 219 8.47 -10.36 0.27
C ILE A 219 7.17 -11.16 0.27
N LEU A 220 7.29 -12.44 0.04
CA LEU A 220 6.30 -13.45 0.41
C LEU A 220 6.86 -14.25 1.57
N ALA A 221 6.10 -14.40 2.65
CA ALA A 221 6.50 -15.12 3.85
C ALA A 221 5.41 -16.11 4.31
N GLY A 222 5.84 -17.20 4.91
CA GLY A 222 4.97 -18.29 5.39
C GLY A 222 5.78 -19.50 5.84
N ASP A 223 5.14 -20.68 5.81
CA ASP A 223 5.79 -21.95 6.16
C ASP A 223 6.93 -22.27 5.18
N SER A 224 7.99 -22.90 5.65
CA SER A 224 9.20 -23.16 4.90
C SER A 224 8.97 -23.97 3.61
N ASP A 225 8.07 -24.94 3.64
CA ASP A 225 7.75 -25.78 2.48
C ASP A 225 7.00 -24.99 1.39
N VAL A 226 6.09 -24.08 1.78
CA VAL A 226 5.40 -23.14 0.87
C VAL A 226 6.41 -22.19 0.23
N MET A 227 7.35 -21.68 1.03
CA MET A 227 8.38 -20.77 0.54
C MET A 227 9.36 -21.45 -0.43
N GLN A 228 9.69 -22.70 -0.21
CA GLN A 228 10.49 -23.48 -1.18
C GLN A 228 9.74 -23.69 -2.51
N GLU A 229 8.44 -23.98 -2.45
CA GLU A 229 7.61 -24.10 -3.64
C GLU A 229 7.48 -22.76 -4.38
N SER A 230 7.39 -21.64 -3.65
CA SER A 230 7.30 -20.31 -4.22
C SER A 230 8.56 -19.92 -5.03
N LYS A 231 9.75 -20.37 -4.63
CA LYS A 231 10.99 -20.20 -5.40
C LYS A 231 10.92 -20.86 -6.78
N ILE A 232 10.31 -22.06 -6.84
CA ILE A 232 10.13 -22.78 -8.12
C ILE A 232 9.20 -21.98 -9.05
N TRP A 233 8.08 -21.50 -8.50
CA TRP A 233 7.15 -20.70 -9.26
C TRP A 233 7.72 -19.34 -9.68
N LYS A 234 8.47 -18.68 -8.79
CA LYS A 234 9.19 -17.45 -9.11
C LYS A 234 10.10 -17.63 -10.34
N ARG A 235 10.87 -18.73 -10.37
CA ARG A 235 11.74 -19.03 -11.52
C ARG A 235 10.94 -19.28 -12.80
N ARG A 236 9.83 -20.02 -12.72
CA ARG A 236 8.93 -20.28 -13.87
C ARG A 236 8.34 -18.98 -14.45
N HIS A 237 8.11 -17.97 -13.63
CA HIS A 237 7.63 -16.66 -14.05
C HIS A 237 8.77 -15.69 -14.46
N GLY A 238 10.02 -16.15 -14.49
CA GLY A 238 11.16 -15.29 -14.83
C GLY A 238 11.53 -14.28 -13.75
N GLY A 239 11.10 -14.50 -12.51
CA GLY A 239 11.37 -13.60 -11.38
C GLY A 239 12.77 -13.73 -10.78
N ASP A 240 13.52 -14.77 -11.11
CA ASP A 240 14.93 -14.91 -10.76
C ASP A 240 15.79 -14.17 -11.79
N LEU A 241 15.93 -12.86 -11.63
CA LEU A 241 16.86 -12.08 -12.43
C LEU A 241 18.29 -12.47 -12.11
N ILE A 242 19.24 -12.17 -13.02
CA ILE A 242 20.67 -12.43 -12.80
C ILE A 242 21.15 -11.80 -11.48
N GLY A 243 20.62 -10.62 -11.12
CA GLY A 243 20.86 -9.95 -9.87
C GLY A 243 19.65 -9.12 -9.44
N LEU A 244 19.15 -9.35 -8.23
CA LEU A 244 18.07 -8.61 -7.58
C LEU A 244 18.62 -7.59 -6.57
N TYR A 245 19.94 -7.59 -6.35
CA TYR A 245 20.58 -6.78 -5.30
C TYR A 245 20.24 -5.28 -5.31
N PRO A 246 20.00 -4.58 -6.44
CA PRO A 246 19.62 -3.17 -6.37
C PRO A 246 18.27 -2.97 -5.68
N TYR A 247 17.33 -3.90 -5.89
CA TYR A 247 16.02 -3.87 -5.23
C TYR A 247 16.13 -4.26 -3.77
N ILE A 248 16.94 -5.27 -3.45
CA ILE A 248 17.18 -5.76 -2.08
C ILE A 248 17.82 -4.64 -1.24
N LEU A 249 18.92 -4.05 -1.72
CA LEU A 249 19.62 -2.97 -1.03
C LEU A 249 18.70 -1.77 -0.79
N SER A 250 17.93 -1.38 -1.79
CA SER A 250 16.97 -0.29 -1.65
C SER A 250 15.87 -0.62 -0.64
N SER A 251 15.34 -1.85 -0.68
CA SER A 251 14.31 -2.30 0.25
C SER A 251 14.84 -2.31 1.68
N GLN A 252 16.02 -2.88 1.91
CA GLN A 252 16.64 -2.98 3.22
C GLN A 252 17.00 -1.61 3.80
N TYR A 253 17.62 -0.74 2.98
CA TYR A 253 18.01 0.60 3.41
C TYR A 253 16.79 1.40 3.89
N TYR A 254 15.77 1.54 3.06
CA TYR A 254 14.59 2.31 3.42
C TYR A 254 13.71 1.65 4.48
N PHE A 255 13.72 0.32 4.58
CA PHE A 255 13.09 -0.38 5.69
C PHE A 255 13.73 0.03 7.02
N ASN A 256 15.05 -0.05 7.12
CA ASN A 256 15.78 0.32 8.34
C ASN A 256 15.59 1.80 8.70
N GLU A 257 15.57 2.69 7.71
CA GLU A 257 15.36 4.13 7.89
C GLU A 257 13.95 4.50 8.36
N ARG A 258 12.92 3.73 8.00
CA ARG A 258 11.52 4.16 8.15
C ARG A 258 10.67 3.30 9.06
N ILE A 259 11.07 2.05 9.34
CA ILE A 259 10.24 1.16 10.15
C ILE A 259 9.92 1.75 11.53
N GLY A 260 10.88 2.42 12.16
CA GLY A 260 10.71 3.09 13.43
C GLY A 260 9.88 4.38 13.40
N LYS A 261 9.49 4.86 12.20
CA LYS A 261 8.74 6.11 12.01
C LYS A 261 7.25 5.89 11.71
N MET A 262 6.77 4.64 11.63
CA MET A 262 5.39 4.34 11.25
C MET A 262 4.38 4.98 12.20
N GLY A 263 4.65 5.00 13.50
CA GLY A 263 3.84 5.73 14.49
C GLY A 263 3.77 7.23 14.23
N LEU A 264 4.89 7.85 13.87
CA LEU A 264 4.94 9.27 13.51
C LEU A 264 4.09 9.56 12.27
N TYR A 265 4.22 8.77 11.22
CA TYR A 265 3.44 8.96 9.99
C TYR A 265 1.95 8.78 10.24
N TYR A 266 1.56 7.84 11.09
CA TYR A 266 0.17 7.65 11.49
C TYR A 266 -0.39 8.87 12.23
N GLU A 267 0.33 9.43 13.22
CA GLU A 267 -0.11 10.63 13.91
C GLU A 267 -0.19 11.85 12.97
N GLN A 268 0.74 11.98 12.04
CA GLN A 268 0.72 13.02 11.00
C GLN A 268 -0.50 12.88 10.08
N ALA A 269 -0.90 11.66 9.74
CA ALA A 269 -2.10 11.42 8.94
C ALA A 269 -3.37 11.86 9.67
N LYS A 270 -3.48 11.56 10.97
CA LYS A 270 -4.62 12.01 11.80
C LYS A 270 -4.68 13.54 11.91
N GLU A 271 -3.53 14.18 12.14
CA GLU A 271 -3.44 15.64 12.18
C GLU A 271 -3.91 16.25 10.86
N LEU A 272 -3.36 15.77 9.74
CA LEU A 272 -3.67 16.30 8.41
C LEU A 272 -5.12 16.05 8.01
N ALA A 273 -5.66 14.88 8.30
CA ALA A 273 -7.08 14.59 8.08
C ALA A 273 -8.00 15.50 8.88
N SER A 274 -7.67 15.78 10.14
CA SER A 274 -8.41 16.72 10.98
C SER A 274 -8.40 18.13 10.41
N LEU A 275 -7.24 18.60 9.93
CA LEU A 275 -7.12 19.92 9.29
C LEU A 275 -7.91 20.02 7.99
N LEU A 276 -7.87 18.97 7.16
CA LEU A 276 -8.65 18.92 5.91
C LEU A 276 -10.15 18.84 6.16
N ASN A 277 -10.59 18.04 7.14
CA ASN A 277 -12.01 17.95 7.52
C ASN A 277 -12.57 19.26 8.11
N ALA A 278 -11.71 20.16 8.58
CA ALA A 278 -12.12 21.51 9.01
C ALA A 278 -12.43 22.43 7.83
N CYS A 279 -11.92 22.15 6.62
CA CYS A 279 -12.20 22.92 5.41
C CYS A 279 -13.59 22.59 4.86
N HIS A 280 -14.28 23.61 4.34
CA HIS A 280 -15.65 23.52 3.85
C HIS A 280 -15.80 22.46 2.75
N GLY A 281 -16.72 21.52 2.97
CA GLY A 281 -17.07 20.47 2.02
C GLY A 281 -16.05 19.34 1.89
N ILE A 282 -14.83 19.46 2.42
CA ILE A 282 -13.86 18.38 2.40
C ILE A 282 -14.27 17.29 3.39
N ARG A 283 -14.12 16.04 2.97
CA ARG A 283 -14.28 14.87 3.85
C ARG A 283 -13.15 13.88 3.59
N THR A 284 -12.56 13.37 4.65
CA THR A 284 -11.62 12.26 4.55
C THR A 284 -12.32 10.92 4.74
N LEU A 285 -11.80 9.90 4.10
CA LEU A 285 -12.26 8.52 4.26
C LEU A 285 -11.06 7.63 4.59
N PRO A 286 -11.02 7.00 5.78
CA PRO A 286 -11.93 7.24 6.91
C PRO A 286 -11.82 8.67 7.47
N GLU A 287 -12.81 9.10 8.24
CA GLU A 287 -12.78 10.44 8.87
C GLU A 287 -11.55 10.60 9.77
N VAL A 288 -11.25 9.59 10.55
CA VAL A 288 -9.98 9.46 11.29
C VAL A 288 -9.18 8.33 10.66
N PRO A 289 -8.01 8.62 10.06
CA PRO A 289 -7.17 7.61 9.43
C PRO A 289 -6.81 6.45 10.36
N VAL A 290 -6.73 5.25 9.80
CA VAL A 290 -6.31 4.01 10.50
C VAL A 290 -4.93 3.53 10.05
N SER A 291 -4.27 4.31 9.22
CA SER A 291 -2.87 4.15 8.79
C SER A 291 -2.30 5.52 8.43
N ASN A 292 -1.13 5.56 7.80
CA ASN A 292 -0.59 6.80 7.25
C ASN A 292 -1.26 7.26 5.95
N MET A 293 -2.33 6.57 5.49
CA MET A 293 -3.00 6.80 4.21
C MET A 293 -4.51 6.96 4.42
N PHE A 294 -5.13 7.85 3.63
CA PHE A 294 -6.57 8.08 3.58
C PHE A 294 -6.96 8.72 2.25
N HIS A 295 -8.24 8.69 1.91
CA HIS A 295 -8.78 9.41 0.76
C HIS A 295 -9.35 10.77 1.19
N VAL A 296 -9.22 11.75 0.30
CA VAL A 296 -9.81 13.09 0.45
C VAL A 296 -10.86 13.27 -0.63
N HIS A 297 -12.08 13.57 -0.23
CA HIS A 297 -13.23 13.79 -1.10
C HIS A 297 -13.63 15.26 -1.07
N ILE A 298 -13.83 15.86 -2.24
CA ILE A 298 -14.23 17.27 -2.40
C ILE A 298 -15.46 17.32 -3.30
N PRO A 299 -16.59 17.94 -2.83
CA PRO A 299 -17.85 17.99 -3.57
C PRO A 299 -17.86 19.14 -4.60
N LEU A 300 -16.85 19.17 -5.47
CA LEU A 300 -16.70 20.09 -6.58
C LEU A 300 -16.17 19.34 -7.80
N ALA A 301 -16.45 19.87 -8.99
CA ALA A 301 -15.94 19.32 -10.23
C ALA A 301 -14.40 19.33 -10.24
N GLN A 302 -13.79 18.29 -10.79
CA GLN A 302 -12.33 18.11 -10.83
C GLN A 302 -11.60 19.36 -11.34
N ALA A 303 -12.07 19.95 -12.45
CA ALA A 303 -11.43 21.12 -13.05
C ALA A 303 -11.45 22.38 -12.15
N GLU A 304 -12.42 22.49 -11.26
CA GLU A 304 -12.50 23.60 -10.30
C GLU A 304 -11.51 23.38 -9.16
N VAL A 305 -11.42 22.16 -8.64
CA VAL A 305 -10.47 21.80 -7.59
C VAL A 305 -9.02 21.90 -8.13
N GLU A 306 -8.76 21.48 -9.36
CA GLU A 306 -7.45 21.61 -9.99
C GLU A 306 -6.99 23.08 -10.01
N ARG A 307 -7.86 24.01 -10.45
CA ARG A 307 -7.53 25.46 -10.46
C ARG A 307 -7.22 25.99 -9.06
N ILE A 308 -8.00 25.58 -8.06
CA ILE A 308 -7.79 26.00 -6.66
C ILE A 308 -6.44 25.47 -6.15
N LEU A 309 -6.16 24.17 -6.34
CA LEU A 309 -4.90 23.58 -5.88
C LEU A 309 -3.67 24.12 -6.59
N VAL A 310 -3.77 24.42 -7.90
CA VAL A 310 -2.70 25.12 -8.67
C VAL A 310 -2.45 26.50 -8.06
N SER A 311 -3.49 27.28 -7.83
CA SER A 311 -3.37 28.61 -7.22
C SER A 311 -2.76 28.55 -5.82
N MET A 312 -3.17 27.57 -5.00
CA MET A 312 -2.60 27.35 -3.68
C MET A 312 -1.11 27.02 -3.73
N ALA A 313 -0.71 26.13 -4.65
CA ALA A 313 0.70 25.78 -4.83
C ALA A 313 1.55 26.98 -5.27
N GLN A 314 1.02 27.82 -6.15
CA GLN A 314 1.71 29.04 -6.61
C GLN A 314 1.82 30.11 -5.52
N GLN A 315 0.76 30.30 -4.72
CA GLN A 315 0.70 31.36 -3.72
C GLN A 315 1.43 31.02 -2.43
N PHE A 316 1.29 29.79 -1.97
CA PHE A 316 1.83 29.33 -0.68
C PHE A 316 3.03 28.38 -0.83
N GLY A 317 3.35 27.93 -2.03
CA GLY A 317 4.40 26.95 -2.26
C GLY A 317 4.09 25.58 -1.64
N ILE A 318 2.82 25.24 -1.39
CA ILE A 318 2.39 23.96 -0.82
C ILE A 318 1.67 23.12 -1.85
N GLY A 319 2.18 21.94 -2.12
CA GLY A 319 1.57 20.91 -2.97
C GLY A 319 0.88 19.83 -2.16
N ILE A 320 -0.45 19.68 -2.33
CA ILE A 320 -1.24 18.63 -1.64
C ILE A 320 -1.23 17.34 -2.44
N THR A 321 -1.62 17.40 -3.71
CA THR A 321 -1.67 16.25 -4.62
C THR A 321 -1.25 16.66 -6.03
N SER A 322 -0.79 15.70 -6.83
CA SER A 322 -0.45 15.89 -8.24
C SER A 322 -1.55 15.42 -9.20
N TYR A 323 -2.61 14.82 -8.68
CA TYR A 323 -3.71 14.26 -9.47
C TYR A 323 -5.03 14.30 -8.70
N LEU A 324 -6.13 14.30 -9.43
CA LEU A 324 -7.49 14.12 -8.91
C LEU A 324 -8.18 13.02 -9.73
N GLN A 325 -9.03 12.26 -9.08
CA GLN A 325 -9.93 11.31 -9.71
C GLN A 325 -11.35 11.85 -9.63
N GLN A 326 -12.02 11.95 -10.78
CA GLN A 326 -13.42 12.37 -10.82
C GLN A 326 -14.30 11.24 -10.27
N SER A 327 -15.04 11.52 -9.19
CA SER A 327 -15.99 10.56 -8.61
C SER A 327 -17.40 10.73 -9.17
N SER A 328 -17.76 11.98 -9.56
CA SER A 328 -19.02 12.31 -10.23
C SER A 328 -18.85 13.63 -11.01
N ALA A 329 -19.91 14.10 -11.69
CA ALA A 329 -19.87 15.40 -12.37
C ALA A 329 -19.55 16.57 -11.42
N HIS A 330 -19.81 16.41 -10.12
CA HIS A 330 -19.70 17.44 -9.10
C HIS A 330 -18.85 17.02 -7.90
N SER A 331 -18.00 16.00 -8.04
CA SER A 331 -17.11 15.56 -6.96
C SER A 331 -15.85 14.94 -7.51
N CYS A 332 -14.75 15.12 -6.79
CA CYS A 332 -13.49 14.46 -7.05
C CYS A 332 -12.84 13.98 -5.75
N ALA A 333 -11.87 13.11 -5.88
CA ALA A 333 -11.12 12.55 -4.76
C ALA A 333 -9.66 12.33 -5.11
N PHE A 334 -8.83 12.14 -4.11
CA PHE A 334 -7.44 11.70 -4.24
C PHE A 334 -6.98 10.95 -3.01
N GLU A 335 -6.00 10.07 -3.18
CA GLU A 335 -5.32 9.38 -2.08
C GLU A 335 -4.20 10.29 -1.54
N LEU A 336 -4.05 10.33 -0.23
CA LEU A 336 -3.00 11.03 0.46
C LEU A 336 -2.33 10.10 1.47
N SER A 337 -0.99 10.08 1.48
CA SER A 337 -0.20 9.31 2.43
C SER A 337 0.86 10.22 3.05
N THR A 338 0.96 10.22 4.36
CA THR A 338 2.02 10.95 5.09
C THR A 338 3.33 10.14 5.09
N GLY A 339 4.43 10.86 5.25
CA GLY A 339 5.78 10.30 5.27
C GLY A 339 6.82 11.36 5.62
N ASP A 340 8.08 11.14 5.27
CA ASP A 340 9.20 12.02 5.65
C ASP A 340 9.01 13.50 5.27
N ARG A 341 8.23 13.81 4.24
CA ARG A 341 8.03 15.18 3.78
C ARG A 341 7.18 16.03 4.69
N TYR A 342 6.15 15.45 5.32
CA TYR A 342 5.19 16.22 6.10
C TYR A 342 5.84 17.00 7.24
N GLN A 343 6.82 16.43 7.92
CA GLN A 343 7.53 17.10 9.01
C GLN A 343 8.36 18.31 8.58
N ASN A 344 8.66 18.45 7.29
CA ASN A 344 9.41 19.57 6.74
C ASN A 344 8.51 20.75 6.36
N VAL A 345 7.18 20.58 6.40
CA VAL A 345 6.23 21.65 6.09
C VAL A 345 6.08 22.56 7.31
N PRO A 346 6.38 23.87 7.21
CA PRO A 346 6.14 24.79 8.30
C PRO A 346 4.65 24.85 8.65
N LYS A 347 4.31 24.62 9.92
CA LYS A 347 2.91 24.46 10.35
C LYS A 347 2.09 25.74 10.15
N ASP A 348 2.67 26.91 10.42
CA ASP A 348 2.05 28.20 10.18
C ASP A 348 1.70 28.41 8.69
N LYS A 349 2.63 28.02 7.81
CA LYS A 349 2.43 28.09 6.36
C LYS A 349 1.33 27.13 5.88
N LEU A 350 1.30 25.93 6.45
CA LEU A 350 0.24 24.93 6.16
C LEU A 350 -1.14 25.47 6.60
N HIS A 351 -1.25 26.00 7.80
CA HIS A 351 -2.51 26.57 8.30
C HIS A 351 -2.99 27.72 7.41
N LEU A 352 -2.13 28.68 7.06
CA LEU A 352 -2.48 29.78 6.15
C LEU A 352 -2.97 29.28 4.78
N ALA A 353 -2.34 28.24 4.24
CA ALA A 353 -2.74 27.67 2.95
C ALA A 353 -4.11 26.95 3.05
N LEU A 354 -4.37 26.24 4.15
CA LEU A 354 -5.65 25.56 4.38
C LEU A 354 -6.77 26.55 4.70
N ASP A 355 -6.52 27.62 5.45
CA ASP A 355 -7.49 28.69 5.68
C ASP A 355 -7.90 29.33 4.35
N TRP A 356 -6.93 29.62 3.48
CA TRP A 356 -7.19 30.11 2.14
C TRP A 356 -7.96 29.10 1.28
N LEU A 357 -7.62 27.82 1.36
CA LEU A 357 -8.34 26.75 0.67
C LEU A 357 -9.82 26.71 1.12
N ASP A 358 -10.08 26.80 2.41
CA ASP A 358 -11.44 26.86 2.97
C ASP A 358 -12.23 28.05 2.40
N GLU A 359 -11.61 29.24 2.34
CA GLU A 359 -12.24 30.43 1.74
C GLU A 359 -12.59 30.24 0.26
N GLU A 360 -11.68 29.65 -0.53
CA GLU A 360 -11.93 29.41 -1.97
C GLU A 360 -13.05 28.37 -2.18
N LEU A 361 -13.06 27.30 -1.37
CA LEU A 361 -14.13 26.28 -1.43
C LEU A 361 -15.51 26.87 -1.11
N ARG A 362 -15.60 27.74 -0.11
CA ARG A 362 -16.85 28.45 0.24
C ARG A 362 -17.39 29.33 -0.90
N LYS A 363 -16.52 29.94 -1.71
CA LYS A 363 -16.92 30.78 -2.85
C LYS A 363 -17.56 29.97 -3.98
N GLN A 364 -17.27 28.67 -4.09
CA GLN A 364 -17.81 27.81 -5.15
C GLN A 364 -19.20 27.26 -4.82
N VAL A 365 -19.64 27.31 -3.56
CA VAL A 365 -20.91 26.74 -3.09
C VAL A 365 -22.02 27.83 -3.03
N ASN A 366 -21.66 29.11 -3.20
CA ASN A 366 -22.59 30.24 -3.28
C ASN A 366 -22.85 30.65 -4.73
#